data_2e33e68502b55019b8a937d0847bbc11
#
_entry.id   2e33e68502b55019b8a937d0847bbc11
#
_cell.length_a   1.000
_cell.length_b   1.000
_cell.length_c   1.000
_cell.angle_alpha   90.00
_cell.angle_beta   90.00
_cell.angle_gamma   90.00
#
_symmetry.space_group_name_H-M   'P 1'
#
loop_
_entity.id
_entity.type
_entity.pdbx_description
1 polymer ?
#
loop_
_entity_poly.entity_id
_entity_poly.type
_entity_poly.pdbx_seq_one_letter_code
_entity_poly.pdbx_strand_id
1 'polypeptide(L)'
;MTHLPVLSSDAVLRALKRAGFDYAPRRSRGRQVALCRVDESGHPLLVILPKKSVLPVGTLIAVLQQANLHRERFLLLVGEAATVS
;
A
#
# COMPACT_ATOMS: atom_id res chain seq x y z
N MET A 1 15.39 -14.97 2.35
CA MET A 1 15.01 -13.65 1.80
C MET A 1 13.58 -13.70 1.32
N THR A 2 12.79 -12.72 1.72
CA THR A 2 11.36 -12.71 1.40
C THR A 2 11.12 -12.05 0.05
N HIS A 3 10.54 -12.80 -0.88
CA HIS A 3 10.17 -12.27 -2.18
C HIS A 3 8.80 -11.62 -2.13
N LEU A 4 8.66 -10.48 -2.78
CA LEU A 4 7.37 -9.83 -2.92
C LEU A 4 6.58 -10.51 -4.04
N PRO A 5 5.31 -10.83 -3.81
CA PRO A 5 4.49 -11.46 -4.83
C PRO A 5 4.05 -10.44 -5.88
N VAL A 6 3.58 -10.94 -7.01
CA VAL A 6 2.95 -10.11 -8.03
C VAL A 6 1.51 -9.84 -7.57
N LEU A 7 1.17 -8.56 -7.43
CA LEU A 7 -0.11 -8.14 -6.90
C LEU A 7 -0.75 -7.08 -7.78
N SER A 8 -2.08 -7.01 -7.73
CA SER A 8 -2.81 -5.88 -8.29
C SER A 8 -2.75 -4.70 -7.33
N SER A 9 -2.97 -3.50 -7.85
CA SER A 9 -3.06 -2.32 -6.99
C SER A 9 -4.23 -2.43 -6.00
N ASP A 10 -5.31 -3.11 -6.36
CA ASP A 10 -6.44 -3.32 -5.44
C ASP A 10 -6.03 -4.16 -4.22
N ALA A 11 -5.23 -5.20 -4.44
CA ALA A 11 -4.73 -6.02 -3.33
C ALA A 11 -3.82 -5.19 -2.42
N VAL A 12 -2.94 -4.37 -3.00
CA VAL A 12 -2.06 -3.49 -2.24
C VAL A 12 -2.88 -2.45 -1.47
N LEU A 13 -3.90 -1.89 -2.11
CA LEU A 13 -4.79 -0.92 -1.48
C LEU A 13 -5.46 -1.50 -0.23
N ARG A 14 -5.99 -2.71 -0.32
CA ARG A 14 -6.61 -3.37 0.82
C ARG A 14 -5.62 -3.57 1.97
N ALA A 15 -4.38 -3.97 1.65
CA ALA A 15 -3.34 -4.15 2.66
C ALA A 15 -2.98 -2.82 3.33
N LEU A 16 -2.87 -1.74 2.54
CA LEU A 16 -2.57 -0.41 3.08
C LEU A 16 -3.69 0.08 3.99
N LYS A 17 -4.96 -0.17 3.64
CA LYS A 17 -6.08 0.19 4.50
C LYS A 17 -6.02 -0.55 5.83
N ARG A 18 -5.64 -1.82 5.81
CA ARG A 18 -5.44 -2.59 7.04
C ARG A 18 -4.28 -2.06 7.88
N ALA A 19 -3.30 -1.42 7.23
CA ALA A 19 -2.19 -0.77 7.92
C ALA A 19 -2.56 0.61 8.47
N GLY A 20 -3.81 1.04 8.29
CA GLY A 20 -4.30 2.30 8.83
C GLY A 20 -4.28 3.46 7.85
N PHE A 21 -3.96 3.20 6.58
CA PHE A 21 -4.00 4.25 5.57
C PHE A 21 -5.44 4.51 5.13
N ASP A 22 -5.72 5.76 4.80
CA ASP A 22 -7.02 6.17 4.30
C ASP A 22 -6.82 7.01 3.04
N TYR A 23 -7.89 7.19 2.28
CA TYR A 23 -7.83 7.95 1.04
C TYR A 23 -7.48 9.41 1.31
N ALA A 24 -6.67 9.97 0.41
CA ALA A 24 -6.38 11.39 0.35
C ALA A 24 -6.90 11.92 -1.00
N PRO A 25 -8.23 12.16 -1.14
CA PRO A 25 -8.85 12.45 -2.44
C PRO A 25 -8.25 13.68 -3.13
N ARG A 26 -7.85 14.68 -2.37
CA ARG A 26 -7.29 15.92 -2.92
C ARG A 26 -5.92 15.70 -3.56
N ARG A 27 -5.28 14.59 -3.24
CA ARG A 27 -3.95 14.24 -3.76
C ARG A 27 -4.03 13.16 -4.83
N SER A 28 -5.21 12.56 -5.02
CA SER A 28 -5.42 11.55 -6.05
C SER A 28 -5.59 12.21 -7.41
N ARG A 29 -4.98 11.64 -8.44
CA ARG A 29 -5.05 12.20 -9.80
C ARG A 29 -5.08 11.09 -10.83
N GLY A 30 -6.05 11.15 -11.75
CA GLY A 30 -6.15 10.24 -12.87
C GLY A 30 -6.17 8.78 -12.41
N ARG A 31 -5.17 8.01 -12.84
CA ARG A 31 -5.05 6.59 -12.49
C ARG A 31 -4.20 6.34 -11.25
N GLN A 32 -4.03 7.35 -10.41
CA GLN A 32 -3.29 7.22 -9.17
C GLN A 32 -4.20 7.49 -8.00
N VAL A 33 -4.07 6.68 -6.96
CA VAL A 33 -4.78 6.85 -5.70
C VAL A 33 -3.76 7.32 -4.67
N ALA A 34 -4.08 8.41 -3.98
CA ALA A 34 -3.28 8.88 -2.87
C ALA A 34 -3.89 8.39 -1.57
N LEU A 35 -3.03 7.90 -0.68
CA LEU A 35 -3.41 7.44 0.64
C LEU A 35 -2.52 8.13 1.66
N CYS A 36 -3.06 8.36 2.84
CA CYS A 36 -2.30 9.00 3.90
C CYS A 36 -2.57 8.31 5.23
N ARG A 37 -1.58 8.45 6.10
CA ARG A 37 -1.65 7.99 7.47
C ARG A 37 -0.72 8.86 8.30
N VAL A 38 -1.10 9.17 9.52
CA VAL A 38 -0.20 9.81 10.47
C VAL A 38 0.44 8.71 11.31
N ASP A 39 1.77 8.67 11.35
CA ASP A 39 2.48 7.65 12.10
C ASP A 39 2.44 7.92 13.60
N GLU A 40 3.05 7.03 14.38
CA GLU A 40 3.04 7.12 15.84
C GLU A 40 3.75 8.36 16.36
N SER A 41 4.70 8.89 15.58
CA SER A 41 5.42 10.12 15.93
C SER A 41 4.71 11.39 15.49
N GLY A 42 3.52 11.27 14.87
CA GLY A 42 2.77 12.40 14.35
C GLY A 42 3.20 12.87 12.98
N HIS A 43 4.04 12.11 12.27
CA HIS A 43 4.48 12.46 10.93
C HIS A 43 3.48 11.93 9.88
N PRO A 44 3.07 12.78 8.94
CA PRO A 44 2.19 12.32 7.86
C PRO A 44 2.98 11.48 6.86
N LEU A 45 2.38 10.36 6.46
CA LEU A 45 2.89 9.49 5.41
C LEU A 45 1.94 9.58 4.23
N LEU A 46 2.49 9.81 3.05
CA LEU A 46 1.71 9.90 1.81
C LEU A 46 2.18 8.82 0.86
N VAL A 47 1.25 8.02 0.39
CA VAL A 47 1.51 6.94 -0.56
C VAL A 47 0.78 7.26 -1.85
N ILE A 48 1.51 7.21 -2.97
CA ILE A 48 0.92 7.34 -4.30
C ILE A 48 0.92 5.96 -4.95
N LEU A 49 -0.27 5.43 -5.16
CA LEU A 49 -0.47 4.07 -5.67
C LEU A 49 -1.03 4.13 -7.09
N PRO A 50 -0.26 3.75 -8.11
CA PRO A 50 -0.80 3.66 -9.47
C PRO A 50 -1.83 2.54 -9.57
N LYS A 51 -2.93 2.78 -10.27
CA LYS A 51 -3.94 1.75 -10.50
C LYS A 51 -3.52 0.86 -11.66
N LYS A 52 -3.20 -0.38 -11.35
CA LYS A 52 -2.78 -1.38 -12.34
C LYS A 52 -3.29 -2.76 -11.93
N SER A 53 -3.63 -3.57 -12.93
CA SER A 53 -4.01 -4.96 -12.68
C SER A 53 -2.82 -5.79 -12.19
N VAL A 54 -1.61 -5.40 -12.62
CA VAL A 54 -0.36 -5.99 -12.15
C VAL A 54 0.57 -4.85 -11.77
N LEU A 55 0.90 -4.76 -10.49
CA LEU A 55 1.80 -3.72 -10.00
C LEU A 55 3.24 -4.22 -10.10
N PRO A 56 4.12 -3.55 -10.87
CA PRO A 56 5.51 -3.96 -10.95
C PRO A 56 6.17 -3.97 -9.57
N VAL A 57 7.07 -4.94 -9.34
CA VAL A 57 7.73 -5.11 -8.05
C VAL A 57 8.48 -3.86 -7.64
N GLY A 58 9.16 -3.19 -8.57
CA GLY A 58 9.85 -1.94 -8.26
C GLY A 58 8.91 -0.85 -7.78
N THR A 59 7.73 -0.76 -8.38
CA THR A 59 6.69 0.19 -7.94
C THR A 59 6.18 -0.18 -6.56
N LEU A 60 5.97 -1.48 -6.30
CA LEU A 60 5.54 -1.95 -4.99
C LEU A 60 6.57 -1.60 -3.91
N ILE A 61 7.86 -1.80 -4.20
CA ILE A 61 8.92 -1.44 -3.26
C ILE A 61 8.86 0.06 -2.93
N ALA A 62 8.69 0.91 -3.94
CA ALA A 62 8.56 2.35 -3.72
C ALA A 62 7.34 2.69 -2.86
N VAL A 63 6.22 2.02 -3.09
CA VAL A 63 5.00 2.20 -2.29
C VAL A 63 5.27 1.83 -0.83
N LEU A 64 5.93 0.71 -0.58
CA LEU A 64 6.24 0.28 0.79
C LEU A 64 7.19 1.26 1.47
N GLN A 65 8.15 1.84 0.73
CA GLN A 65 9.04 2.85 1.27
C GLN A 65 8.26 4.12 1.67
N GLN A 66 7.35 4.58 0.81
CA GLN A 66 6.49 5.72 1.12
C GLN A 66 5.63 5.45 2.35
N ALA A 67 5.15 4.22 2.48
CA ALA A 67 4.29 3.80 3.59
C ALA A 67 5.09 3.52 4.88
N ASN A 68 6.41 3.51 4.80
CA ASN A 68 7.27 3.09 5.90
C ASN A 68 6.86 1.72 6.45
N LEU A 69 6.63 0.79 5.53
CA LEU A 69 6.07 -0.52 5.85
C LEU A 69 7.05 -1.60 5.42
N HIS A 70 7.47 -2.44 6.35
CA HIS A 70 8.35 -3.57 6.06
C HIS A 70 7.61 -4.64 5.26
N ARG A 71 8.35 -5.35 4.40
CA ARG A 71 7.74 -6.37 3.53
C ARG A 71 7.10 -7.50 4.33
N GLU A 72 7.68 -7.94 5.44
CA GLU A 72 7.08 -8.99 6.26
C GLU A 72 5.73 -8.55 6.81
N ARG A 73 5.65 -7.33 7.32
CA ARG A 73 4.39 -6.79 7.83
C ARG A 73 3.37 -6.65 6.70
N PHE A 74 3.82 -6.14 5.56
CA PHE A 74 2.96 -6.01 4.39
C PHE A 74 2.39 -7.37 3.94
N LEU A 75 3.24 -8.39 3.88
CA LEU A 75 2.81 -9.73 3.46
C LEU A 75 1.78 -10.31 4.42
N LEU A 76 1.93 -10.07 5.72
CA LEU A 76 0.91 -10.46 6.70
C LEU A 76 -0.42 -9.77 6.42
N LEU A 77 -0.38 -8.47 6.12
CA LEU A 77 -1.59 -7.70 5.83
C LEU A 77 -2.27 -8.19 4.55
N VAL A 78 -1.49 -8.54 3.53
CA VAL A 78 -2.02 -9.13 2.30
C VAL A 78 -2.69 -10.45 2.60
N GLY A 79 -2.06 -11.30 3.39
CA GLY A 79 -2.62 -12.60 3.79
C GLY A 79 -3.92 -12.43 4.56
N GLU A 80 -3.98 -11.50 5.51
CA GLU A 80 -5.21 -11.21 6.25
C GLU A 80 -6.33 -10.76 5.32
N ALA A 81 -6.01 -9.89 4.37
CA ALA A 81 -7.00 -9.40 3.40
C ALA A 81 -7.50 -10.51 2.49
N ALA A 82 -6.65 -11.49 2.15
CA ALA A 82 -7.01 -12.61 1.30
C ALA A 82 -7.84 -13.66 2.05
N THR A 83 -7.66 -13.79 3.37
CA THR A 83 -8.37 -14.79 4.17
C THR A 83 -9.72 -14.31 4.68
N VAL A 84 -9.99 -13.03 4.60
CA VAL A 84 -11.30 -12.49 4.96
C VAL A 84 -12.27 -12.78 3.82
N SER A 85 -13.09 -13.73 4.03
CA SER A 85 -14.10 -14.13 3.05
C SER A 85 -15.47 -13.62 3.46
#